data_c72860e7e3fb2a24763f8168f57522ed
#
_entry.id   c72860e7e3fb2a24763f8168f57522ed
#
_cell.length_a   1.000
_cell.length_b   1.000
_cell.length_c   1.000
_cell.angle_alpha   90.00
_cell.angle_beta   90.00
_cell.angle_gamma   90.00
#
_symmetry.space_group_name_H-M   'P 1'
#
loop_
_entity.id
_entity.type
_entity.pdbx_description
1 polymer ?
#
loop_
_entity_poly.entity_id
_entity_poly.type
_entity_poly.pdbx_seq_one_letter_code
_entity_poly.pdbx_strand_id
1 'polypeptide(L)'
;MSEINVEESIQAKGLTAPRITPGHIKALHGRVSYVFDNVGTSTFGHAFLDTAFYLATGHSACVSPENFDQALSEDIAHRNAESQVNQKLWQFESYRLYVQLNGEAPFHA
;
A
#
# COMPACT_ATOMS: atom_id res chain seq x y z
N MET A 1 -4.59 4.18 -17.94
CA MET A 1 -4.27 2.80 -18.34
C MET A 1 -4.21 1.93 -17.12
N SER A 2 -4.84 0.76 -17.13
CA SER A 2 -4.78 -0.16 -16.03
C SER A 2 -3.44 -0.91 -15.98
N GLU A 3 -3.10 -1.46 -14.81
CA GLU A 3 -1.89 -2.27 -14.65
C GLU A 3 -1.90 -3.49 -15.57
N ILE A 4 -3.09 -4.09 -15.80
CA ILE A 4 -3.25 -5.22 -16.71
C ILE A 4 -2.81 -4.86 -18.11
N ASN A 5 -3.23 -3.68 -18.63
CA ASN A 5 -2.84 -3.24 -19.96
C ASN A 5 -1.34 -2.99 -20.08
N VAL A 6 -0.72 -2.46 -19.03
CA VAL A 6 0.73 -2.25 -18.99
C VAL A 6 1.44 -3.60 -19.04
N GLU A 7 1.00 -4.57 -18.27
CA GLU A 7 1.60 -5.91 -18.24
C GLU A 7 1.49 -6.61 -19.59
N GLU A 8 0.32 -6.52 -20.23
CA GLU A 8 0.12 -7.08 -21.56
C GLU A 8 1.07 -6.45 -22.58
N SER A 9 1.27 -5.13 -22.51
CA SER A 9 2.19 -4.43 -23.39
C SER A 9 3.63 -4.90 -23.19
N ILE A 10 4.04 -5.13 -21.97
CA ILE A 10 5.39 -5.66 -21.64
C ILE A 10 5.56 -7.04 -22.27
N GLN A 11 4.59 -7.92 -22.10
CA GLN A 11 4.63 -9.28 -22.65
C GLN A 11 4.68 -9.25 -24.20
N ALA A 12 3.84 -8.43 -24.80
CA ALA A 12 3.75 -8.32 -26.25
C ALA A 12 5.06 -7.81 -26.89
N LYS A 13 5.83 -7.00 -26.16
CA LYS A 13 7.13 -6.47 -26.61
C LYS A 13 8.29 -7.38 -26.28
N GLY A 14 8.06 -8.52 -25.62
CA GLY A 14 9.12 -9.44 -25.22
C GLY A 14 10.05 -8.88 -24.17
N LEU A 15 9.58 -7.95 -23.34
CA LEU A 15 10.39 -7.34 -22.29
C LEU A 15 10.41 -8.28 -21.08
N THR A 16 11.35 -9.20 -21.07
CA THR A 16 11.41 -10.30 -20.08
C THR A 16 12.42 -10.08 -18.95
N ALA A 17 13.06 -8.92 -18.89
CA ALA A 17 13.95 -8.60 -17.77
C ALA A 17 13.17 -8.61 -16.45
N PRO A 18 13.83 -8.87 -15.32
CA PRO A 18 13.16 -8.88 -14.02
C PRO A 18 12.42 -7.57 -13.75
N ARG A 19 11.21 -7.70 -13.25
CA ARG A 19 10.35 -6.55 -12.93
C ARG A 19 9.37 -6.91 -11.85
N ILE A 20 8.79 -5.87 -11.22
CA ILE A 20 7.71 -6.06 -10.26
C ILE A 20 6.39 -6.14 -11.04
N THR A 21 5.59 -7.16 -10.75
CA THR A 21 4.31 -7.40 -11.44
C THR A 21 3.13 -6.99 -10.56
N PRO A 22 1.98 -6.66 -11.17
CA PRO A 22 0.76 -6.41 -10.39
C PRO A 22 0.36 -7.59 -9.49
N GLY A 23 0.58 -8.82 -9.94
CA GLY A 23 0.28 -10.00 -9.14
C GLY A 23 1.12 -10.08 -7.88
N HIS A 24 2.39 -9.71 -7.95
CA HIS A 24 3.25 -9.65 -6.78
C HIS A 24 2.76 -8.63 -5.77
N ILE A 25 2.40 -7.45 -6.24
CA ILE A 25 1.87 -6.38 -5.36
C ILE A 25 0.54 -6.81 -4.74
N LYS A 26 -0.32 -7.45 -5.52
CA LYS A 26 -1.61 -7.96 -5.01
C LYS A 26 -1.40 -8.99 -3.89
N ALA A 27 -0.42 -9.87 -4.05
CA ALA A 27 -0.09 -10.85 -3.02
C ALA A 27 0.37 -10.17 -1.72
N LEU A 28 1.15 -9.10 -1.83
CA LEU A 28 1.57 -8.32 -0.66
C LEU A 28 0.40 -7.63 0.01
N HIS A 29 -0.57 -7.10 -0.74
CA HIS A 29 -1.80 -6.52 -0.15
C HIS A 29 -2.53 -7.54 0.73
N GLY A 30 -2.49 -8.81 0.39
CA GLY A 30 -3.10 -9.87 1.19
C GLY A 30 -2.43 -10.08 2.55
N ARG A 31 -1.22 -9.53 2.75
CA ARG A 31 -0.47 -9.62 3.99
C ARG A 31 -0.56 -8.33 4.83
N VAL A 32 -1.34 -7.35 4.38
CA VAL A 32 -1.50 -6.07 5.08
C VAL A 32 -2.68 -6.16 6.02
N SER A 33 -2.48 -5.76 7.27
CA SER A 33 -3.53 -5.64 8.27
C SER A 33 -3.77 -4.18 8.62
N TYR A 34 -4.97 -3.88 9.06
CA TYR A 34 -5.39 -2.51 9.40
C TYR A 34 -5.89 -2.46 10.84
N VAL A 35 -5.41 -1.48 11.58
CA VAL A 35 -5.83 -1.22 12.96
C VAL A 35 -6.44 0.16 13.01
N PHE A 36 -7.65 0.28 13.56
CA PHE A 36 -8.37 1.54 13.61
C PHE A 36 -8.29 2.18 14.98
N ASP A 37 -8.24 3.50 14.99
CA ASP A 37 -8.12 4.32 16.18
C ASP A 37 -8.93 5.58 15.99
N ASN A 38 -9.56 6.07 17.06
CA ASN A 38 -10.39 7.26 17.04
C ASN A 38 -9.88 8.31 18.01
N VAL A 39 -9.83 9.56 17.55
CA VAL A 39 -9.59 10.71 18.40
C VAL A 39 -10.69 11.74 18.06
N GLY A 40 -11.61 11.96 18.98
CA GLY A 40 -12.79 12.79 18.69
C GLY A 40 -13.59 12.17 17.56
N THR A 41 -13.88 12.95 16.52
CA THR A 41 -14.60 12.48 15.32
C THR A 41 -13.64 12.11 14.18
N SER A 42 -12.37 12.00 14.47
CA SER A 42 -11.36 11.52 13.50
C SER A 42 -11.14 10.03 13.67
N THR A 43 -11.04 9.33 12.54
CA THR A 43 -10.73 7.90 12.51
C THR A 43 -9.44 7.69 11.74
N PHE A 44 -8.53 6.90 12.31
CA PHE A 44 -7.25 6.58 11.69
C PHE A 44 -7.20 5.09 11.40
N GLY A 45 -6.84 4.72 10.18
CA GLY A 45 -6.60 3.34 9.79
C GLY A 45 -5.12 3.13 9.56
N HIS A 46 -4.47 2.41 10.46
CA HIS A 46 -3.04 2.15 10.40
C HIS A 46 -2.78 0.84 9.69
N ALA A 47 -1.96 0.87 8.66
CA ALA A 47 -1.65 -0.31 7.83
C ALA A 47 -0.28 -0.86 8.18
N PHE A 48 -0.21 -2.18 8.37
CA PHE A 48 1.02 -2.90 8.71
C PHE A 48 1.19 -4.12 7.81
N LEU A 49 2.40 -4.33 7.33
CA LEU A 49 2.75 -5.56 6.61
C LEU A 49 3.16 -6.61 7.65
N ASP A 50 2.56 -7.81 7.54
CA ASP A 50 2.83 -8.93 8.43
C ASP A 50 2.66 -8.57 9.92
N THR A 51 1.72 -7.68 10.23
CA THR A 51 1.42 -7.18 11.58
C THR A 51 2.61 -6.50 12.28
N ALA A 52 3.66 -6.18 11.55
CA ALA A 52 4.90 -5.66 12.14
C ALA A 52 5.41 -4.39 11.47
N PHE A 53 5.50 -4.37 10.16
CA PHE A 53 6.12 -3.26 9.44
C PHE A 53 5.07 -2.21 9.07
N TYR A 54 5.19 -1.03 9.67
CA TYR A 54 4.26 0.07 9.40
C TYR A 54 4.37 0.56 7.96
N LEU A 55 3.23 0.71 7.30
CA LEU A 55 3.19 1.19 5.92
C LEU A 55 2.60 2.59 5.80
N ALA A 56 1.41 2.81 6.32
CA ALA A 56 0.70 4.06 6.10
C ALA A 56 -0.46 4.21 7.08
N THR A 57 -0.99 5.45 7.15
CA THR A 57 -2.19 5.74 7.92
C THR A 57 -3.16 6.52 7.04
N GLY A 58 -4.38 6.02 6.94
CA GLY A 58 -5.48 6.74 6.31
C GLY A 58 -6.30 7.44 7.38
N HIS A 59 -6.87 8.58 7.03
CA HIS A 59 -7.62 9.42 7.96
C HIS A 59 -9.00 9.74 7.40
N SER A 60 -10.00 9.71 8.26
CA SER A 60 -11.33 10.19 7.99
C SER A 60 -11.74 11.11 9.14
N ALA A 61 -12.33 12.25 8.82
CA ALA A 61 -12.80 13.20 9.82
C ALA A 61 -14.23 13.60 9.55
N CYS A 62 -15.01 13.75 10.63
CA CYS A 62 -16.36 14.26 10.57
C CYS A 62 -16.42 15.52 11.42
N VAL A 63 -16.87 16.62 10.82
CA VAL A 63 -16.93 17.92 11.51
C VAL A 63 -18.01 17.93 12.58
N SER A 64 -19.16 17.32 12.29
CA SER A 64 -20.30 17.34 13.18
C SER A 64 -20.43 15.99 13.91
N PRO A 65 -20.37 15.98 15.26
CA PRO A 65 -20.53 14.73 16.02
C PRO A 65 -21.86 14.02 15.75
N GLU A 66 -22.91 14.76 15.45
CA GLU A 66 -24.22 14.17 15.18
C GLU A 66 -24.25 13.36 13.89
N ASN A 67 -23.34 13.66 12.97
CA ASN A 67 -23.24 12.96 11.68
C ASN A 67 -22.18 11.86 11.70
N PHE A 68 -21.53 11.64 12.84
CA PHE A 68 -20.45 10.66 12.93
C PHE A 68 -21.03 9.24 12.84
N ASP A 69 -20.43 8.45 11.95
CA ASP A 69 -20.77 7.04 11.75
C ASP A 69 -19.46 6.26 11.77
N GLN A 70 -19.29 5.42 12.78
CA GLN A 70 -18.05 4.68 13.00
C GLN A 70 -17.72 3.76 11.82
N ALA A 71 -18.69 3.00 11.34
CA ALA A 71 -18.45 2.05 10.25
C ALA A 71 -18.06 2.76 8.95
N LEU A 72 -18.76 3.86 8.63
CA LEU A 72 -18.44 4.65 7.44
C LEU A 72 -17.07 5.31 7.57
N SER A 73 -16.75 5.85 8.75
CA SER A 73 -15.46 6.50 9.01
C SER A 73 -14.30 5.52 8.87
N GLU A 74 -14.48 4.29 9.38
CA GLU A 74 -13.47 3.24 9.23
C GLU A 74 -13.30 2.83 7.78
N ASP A 75 -14.39 2.72 7.03
CA ASP A 75 -14.31 2.37 5.61
C ASP A 75 -13.55 3.44 4.82
N ILE A 76 -13.81 4.71 5.08
CA ILE A 76 -13.12 5.81 4.41
C ILE A 76 -11.63 5.83 4.81
N ALA A 77 -11.33 5.68 6.10
CA ALA A 77 -9.96 5.64 6.59
C ALA A 77 -9.21 4.45 5.98
N HIS A 78 -9.85 3.29 5.89
CA HIS A 78 -9.28 2.09 5.27
C HIS A 78 -8.94 2.34 3.79
N ARG A 79 -9.87 2.89 3.02
CA ARG A 79 -9.64 3.16 1.60
C ARG A 79 -8.51 4.17 1.39
N ASN A 80 -8.44 5.19 2.24
CA ASN A 80 -7.37 6.18 2.17
C ASN A 80 -6.01 5.54 2.52
N ALA A 81 -5.96 4.67 3.51
CA ALA A 81 -4.75 3.93 3.86
C ALA A 81 -4.33 2.99 2.73
N GLU A 82 -5.29 2.25 2.17
CA GLU A 82 -5.02 1.28 1.11
C GLU A 82 -4.41 1.93 -0.12
N SER A 83 -4.89 3.12 -0.50
CA SER A 83 -4.32 3.87 -1.61
C SER A 83 -2.84 4.20 -1.36
N GLN A 84 -2.50 4.66 -0.16
CA GLN A 84 -1.12 4.95 0.21
C GLN A 84 -0.26 3.69 0.28
N VAL A 85 -0.83 2.60 0.81
CA VAL A 85 -0.16 1.30 0.87
C VAL A 85 0.23 0.83 -0.53
N ASN A 86 -0.69 0.94 -1.48
CA ASN A 86 -0.41 0.52 -2.86
C ASN A 86 0.80 1.24 -3.43
N GLN A 87 0.87 2.56 -3.27
CA GLN A 87 2.00 3.35 -3.74
C GLN A 87 3.30 2.94 -3.06
N LYS A 88 3.27 2.74 -1.76
CA LYS A 88 4.47 2.37 -0.99
C LYS A 88 4.97 0.97 -1.34
N LEU A 89 4.07 0.01 -1.54
CA LEU A 89 4.46 -1.34 -1.94
C LEU A 89 5.18 -1.32 -3.29
N TRP A 90 4.66 -0.57 -4.26
CA TRP A 90 5.33 -0.41 -5.55
C TRP A 90 6.71 0.19 -5.38
N GLN A 91 6.84 1.25 -4.58
CA GLN A 91 8.12 1.93 -4.34
C GLN A 91 9.12 1.03 -3.64
N PHE A 92 8.71 0.37 -2.56
CA PHE A 92 9.60 -0.47 -1.78
C PHE A 92 10.07 -1.69 -2.58
N GLU A 93 9.17 -2.35 -3.31
CA GLU A 93 9.53 -3.51 -4.09
C GLU A 93 10.37 -3.12 -5.30
N SER A 94 10.10 -1.99 -5.92
CA SER A 94 10.93 -1.48 -7.02
C SER A 94 12.35 -1.18 -6.53
N TYR A 95 12.49 -0.55 -5.36
CA TYR A 95 13.79 -0.29 -4.77
C TYR A 95 14.51 -1.59 -4.42
N ARG A 96 13.80 -2.54 -3.85
CA ARG A 96 14.36 -3.85 -3.50
C ARG A 96 14.90 -4.55 -4.73
N LEU A 97 14.15 -4.54 -5.83
CA LEU A 97 14.59 -5.12 -7.09
C LEU A 97 15.81 -4.38 -7.65
N TYR A 98 15.77 -3.04 -7.61
CA TYR A 98 16.91 -2.23 -8.06
C TYR A 98 18.19 -2.63 -7.33
N VAL A 99 18.11 -2.78 -6.00
CA VAL A 99 19.27 -3.17 -5.19
C VAL A 99 19.76 -4.57 -5.56
N GLN A 100 18.85 -5.52 -5.79
CA GLN A 100 19.22 -6.87 -6.20
C GLN A 100 19.94 -6.89 -7.54
N LEU A 101 19.48 -6.06 -8.49
CA LEU A 101 20.07 -6.03 -9.83
C LEU A 101 21.40 -5.30 -9.89
N ASN A 102 21.63 -4.34 -9.00
CA ASN A 102 22.83 -3.49 -9.02
C ASN A 102 23.83 -3.78 -7.90
N GLY A 103 23.61 -4.86 -7.18
CA GLY A 103 24.43 -5.21 -6.03
C GLY A 103 24.01 -4.44 -4.79
N GLU A 104 23.95 -5.14 -3.67
CA GLU A 104 23.52 -4.57 -2.42
C GLU A 104 24.69 -3.98 -1.66
N ALA A 105 24.64 -2.68 -1.37
CA ALA A 105 25.62 -2.05 -0.51
C ALA A 105 25.43 -2.52 0.94
N PRO A 106 26.52 -2.72 1.70
CA PRO A 106 26.38 -3.08 3.11
C PRO A 106 25.58 -2.03 3.87
N PHE A 107 24.70 -2.50 4.75
CA PHE A 107 23.94 -1.61 5.61
C PHE A 107 24.79 -1.31 6.84
N HIS A 108 25.09 -0.04 7.06
CA HIS A 108 25.90 0.39 8.20
C HIS A 108 24.98 1.06 9.24
N ALA A 109 24.99 0.52 10.42
CA ALA A 109 24.26 1.13 11.54
C ALA A 109 25.07 2.26 12.16
#